data_9385d1c2abfa6b5ec0e64a5dfba8d5b6
#
_entry.id   9385d1c2abfa6b5ec0e64a5dfba8d5b6
#
_cell.length_a   1.000
_cell.length_b   1.000
_cell.length_c   1.000
_cell.angle_alpha   90.00
_cell.angle_beta   90.00
_cell.angle_gamma   90.00
#
_symmetry.space_group_name_H-M   'P 1'
#
loop_
_entity.id
_entity.type
_entity.pdbx_description
1 polymer ?
#
loop_
_entity_poly.entity_id
_entity_poly.type
_entity_poly.pdbx_seq_one_letter_code
_entity_poly.pdbx_strand_id
1 'polypeptide(L)'
;MNKDTLKNLKVGIISSRFNTPVVSELLNFCIKKLESQGVSLSNIKHKEVPGALEIPLLANAFALSKEFDVLIGVGAVIRGETYHFEVVSDQSALGIMRVQLDHNIPVINAIITTNSSEEAYARTKMKGEEAALNAIEMAVLIKSL
;
A
#
# COMPACT_ATOMS: atom_id res chain seq x y z
N MET A 1 -3.34 -8.03 -20.86
CA MET A 1 -2.77 -6.77 -20.37
C MET A 1 -1.48 -6.49 -21.12
N ASN A 2 -1.33 -5.29 -21.67
CA ASN A 2 -0.21 -4.93 -22.50
C ASN A 2 1.08 -4.80 -21.67
N LYS A 3 2.17 -5.41 -22.13
CA LYS A 3 3.48 -5.36 -21.45
C LYS A 3 4.00 -3.94 -21.30
N ASP A 4 3.78 -3.10 -22.30
CA ASP A 4 4.22 -1.70 -22.26
C ASP A 4 3.46 -0.90 -21.21
N THR A 5 2.17 -1.18 -21.04
CA THR A 5 1.34 -0.54 -19.99
C THR A 5 1.90 -0.86 -18.62
N LEU A 6 2.20 -2.14 -18.37
CA LEU A 6 2.75 -2.58 -17.08
C LEU A 6 4.14 -1.99 -16.83
N LYS A 7 5.01 -2.03 -17.83
CA LYS A 7 6.38 -1.52 -17.71
C LYS A 7 6.40 -0.05 -17.34
N ASN A 8 5.46 0.72 -17.88
CA ASN A 8 5.40 2.17 -17.67
C ASN A 8 4.50 2.58 -16.51
N LEU A 9 3.90 1.63 -15.82
CA LEU A 9 3.03 1.91 -14.68
C LEU A 9 3.83 2.53 -13.54
N LYS A 10 3.37 3.68 -13.04
CA LYS A 10 4.04 4.41 -11.95
C LYS A 10 3.35 4.12 -10.63
N VAL A 11 4.09 3.54 -9.71
CA VAL A 11 3.57 3.08 -8.42
C VAL A 11 4.24 3.84 -7.28
N GLY A 12 3.43 4.43 -6.41
CA GLY A 12 3.91 5.04 -5.18
C GLY A 12 3.59 4.14 -4.00
N ILE A 13 4.59 3.82 -3.19
CA ILE A 13 4.41 2.98 -2.01
C ILE A 13 4.78 3.77 -0.77
N ILE A 14 3.89 3.75 0.22
CA ILE A 14 4.13 4.38 1.52
C ILE A 14 4.10 3.28 2.57
N SER A 15 5.20 3.09 3.29
CA SER A 15 5.27 2.09 4.36
C SER A 15 5.41 2.75 5.72
N SER A 16 4.82 2.14 6.74
CA SER A 16 4.98 2.61 8.11
C SER A 16 6.22 1.98 8.75
N ARG A 17 6.93 2.76 9.58
CA ARG A 17 8.11 2.27 10.30
C ARG A 17 7.75 1.40 11.50
N PHE A 18 6.62 1.70 12.14
CA PHE A 18 6.18 0.92 13.30
C PHE A 18 5.92 -0.53 12.87
N ASN A 19 6.39 -1.49 13.67
CA ASN A 19 6.37 -2.93 13.36
C ASN A 19 7.22 -3.26 12.12
N THR A 20 8.40 -2.64 12.01
CA THR A 20 9.31 -2.78 10.88
C THR A 20 9.54 -4.21 10.41
N PRO A 21 9.80 -5.22 11.27
CA PRO A 21 10.04 -6.58 10.76
C PRO A 21 8.89 -7.13 9.91
N VAL A 22 7.66 -6.95 10.36
CA VAL A 22 6.48 -7.39 9.61
C VAL A 22 6.31 -6.56 8.35
N VAL A 23 6.42 -5.23 8.49
CA VAL A 23 6.24 -4.31 7.36
C VAL A 23 7.27 -4.55 6.27
N SER A 24 8.53 -4.84 6.65
CA SER A 24 9.60 -5.13 5.68
C SER A 24 9.29 -6.35 4.85
N GLU A 25 8.78 -7.43 5.47
CA GLU A 25 8.38 -8.63 4.73
C GLU A 25 7.24 -8.32 3.77
N LEU A 26 6.22 -7.65 4.27
CA LEU A 26 5.04 -7.28 3.48
C LEU A 26 5.43 -6.44 2.26
N LEU A 27 6.29 -5.44 2.49
CA LEU A 27 6.81 -4.56 1.45
C LEU A 27 7.60 -5.34 0.40
N ASN A 28 8.48 -6.24 0.85
CA ASN A 28 9.31 -7.04 -0.06
C ASN A 28 8.45 -7.94 -0.95
N PHE A 29 7.46 -8.62 -0.38
CA PHE A 29 6.56 -9.45 -1.18
C PHE A 29 5.78 -8.62 -2.20
N CYS A 30 5.36 -7.42 -1.81
CA CYS A 30 4.65 -6.52 -2.71
C CYS A 30 5.53 -6.09 -3.89
N ILE A 31 6.73 -5.59 -3.61
CA ILE A 31 7.65 -5.11 -4.65
C ILE A 31 8.08 -6.24 -5.58
N LYS A 32 8.41 -7.39 -5.03
CA LYS A 32 8.79 -8.56 -5.85
C LYS A 32 7.65 -8.99 -6.76
N LYS A 33 6.42 -8.94 -6.25
CA LYS A 33 5.26 -9.32 -7.07
C LYS A 33 5.02 -8.31 -8.18
N LEU A 34 5.13 -7.02 -7.89
CA LEU A 34 5.01 -5.98 -8.92
C LEU A 34 6.03 -6.22 -10.03
N GLU A 35 7.29 -6.44 -9.65
CA GLU A 35 8.37 -6.68 -10.61
C GLU A 35 8.10 -7.94 -11.44
N SER A 36 7.67 -9.03 -10.80
CA SER A 36 7.39 -10.29 -11.49
C SER A 36 6.26 -10.15 -12.51
N GLN A 37 5.36 -9.21 -12.32
CA GLN A 37 4.25 -8.94 -13.24
C GLN A 37 4.64 -8.03 -14.40
N GLY A 38 5.82 -7.42 -14.35
CA GLY A 38 6.31 -6.57 -15.43
C GLY A 38 6.44 -5.08 -15.10
N VAL A 39 6.15 -4.68 -13.86
CA VAL A 39 6.33 -3.29 -13.45
C VAL A 39 7.83 -3.01 -13.27
N SER A 40 8.30 -1.92 -13.88
CA SER A 40 9.72 -1.56 -13.76
C SER A 40 10.03 -1.02 -12.37
N LEU A 41 11.12 -1.50 -11.75
CA LEU A 41 11.56 -1.01 -10.45
C LEU A 41 11.84 0.51 -10.47
N SER A 42 12.31 1.04 -11.60
CA SER A 42 12.57 2.46 -11.74
C SER A 42 11.31 3.32 -11.66
N ASN A 43 10.14 2.72 -11.81
CA ASN A 43 8.85 3.39 -11.71
C ASN A 43 8.15 3.15 -10.38
N ILE A 44 8.83 2.52 -9.43
CA ILE A 44 8.31 2.32 -8.07
C ILE A 44 9.04 3.28 -7.15
N LYS A 45 8.29 4.23 -6.57
CA LYS A 45 8.83 5.18 -5.60
C LYS A 45 8.33 4.79 -4.22
N HIS A 46 9.25 4.55 -3.30
CA HIS A 46 8.93 4.15 -1.94
C HIS A 46 9.36 5.21 -0.93
N LYS A 47 8.48 5.54 0.00
CA LYS A 47 8.78 6.42 1.13
C LYS A 47 8.25 5.80 2.41
N GLU A 48 8.91 6.12 3.52
CA GLU A 48 8.55 5.61 4.84
C GLU A 48 7.98 6.74 5.71
N VAL A 49 6.97 6.42 6.51
CA VAL A 49 6.37 7.31 7.50
C VAL A 49 6.42 6.65 8.87
N PRO A 50 6.26 7.40 9.97
CA PRO A 50 6.37 6.82 11.32
C PRO A 50 5.38 5.70 11.60
N GLY A 51 4.10 5.92 11.34
CA GLY A 51 3.06 4.94 11.65
C GLY A 51 1.96 4.91 10.61
N ALA A 52 1.03 3.98 10.77
CA ALA A 52 -0.07 3.82 9.82
C ALA A 52 -0.95 5.07 9.72
N LEU A 53 -1.09 5.84 10.80
CA LEU A 53 -1.88 7.07 10.79
C LEU A 53 -1.29 8.16 9.89
N GLU A 54 -0.01 8.10 9.56
CA GLU A 54 0.64 9.08 8.69
C GLU A 54 0.62 8.67 7.23
N ILE A 55 0.22 7.43 6.92
CA ILE A 55 0.14 6.95 5.54
C ILE A 55 -0.83 7.79 4.69
N PRO A 56 -2.04 8.11 5.17
CA PRO A 56 -2.97 8.90 4.34
C PRO A 56 -2.43 10.28 3.95
N LEU A 57 -1.71 10.94 4.84
CA LEU A 57 -1.16 12.27 4.53
C LEU A 57 -0.16 12.19 3.37
N LEU A 58 0.77 11.23 3.42
CA LEU A 58 1.75 11.09 2.35
C LEU A 58 1.09 10.59 1.07
N ALA A 59 0.09 9.71 1.18
CA ALA A 59 -0.70 9.29 0.02
C ALA A 59 -1.38 10.50 -0.65
N ASN A 60 -1.93 11.40 0.15
CA ASN A 60 -2.53 12.62 -0.36
C ASN A 60 -1.50 13.48 -1.12
N ALA A 61 -0.31 13.64 -0.55
CA ALA A 61 0.76 14.41 -1.19
C ALA A 61 1.21 13.76 -2.51
N PHE A 62 1.33 12.43 -2.52
CA PHE A 62 1.66 11.68 -3.73
C PHE A 62 0.57 11.85 -4.79
N ALA A 63 -0.70 11.80 -4.39
CA ALA A 63 -1.82 11.99 -5.32
C ALA A 63 -1.79 13.40 -5.94
N LEU A 64 -1.50 14.41 -5.13
CA LEU A 64 -1.42 15.80 -5.60
C LEU A 64 -0.28 16.01 -6.61
N SER A 65 0.79 15.24 -6.53
CA SER A 65 1.92 15.37 -7.47
C SER A 65 1.55 14.97 -8.90
N LYS A 66 0.51 14.15 -9.04
CA LYS A 66 0.04 13.59 -10.34
C LYS A 66 1.11 12.75 -11.06
N GLU A 67 2.09 12.27 -10.31
CA GLU A 67 3.18 11.45 -10.87
C GLU A 67 2.88 9.95 -10.86
N PHE A 68 1.80 9.51 -10.21
CA PHE A 68 1.53 8.10 -9.98
C PHE A 68 0.21 7.65 -10.60
N ASP A 69 0.18 6.39 -11.01
CA ASP A 69 -1.03 5.71 -11.50
C ASP A 69 -1.76 5.00 -10.38
N VAL A 70 -1.05 4.61 -9.34
CA VAL A 70 -1.61 3.89 -8.20
C VAL A 70 -0.71 4.07 -6.99
N LEU A 71 -1.31 4.07 -5.80
CA LEU A 71 -0.59 4.15 -4.53
C LEU A 71 -0.89 2.90 -3.72
N ILE A 72 0.08 2.49 -2.89
CA ILE A 72 -0.07 1.35 -1.98
C ILE A 72 0.37 1.79 -0.59
N GLY A 73 -0.51 1.66 0.38
CA GLY A 73 -0.17 1.88 1.79
C GLY A 73 0.16 0.55 2.45
N VAL A 74 1.38 0.44 2.99
CA VAL A 74 1.89 -0.80 3.58
C VAL A 74 2.16 -0.56 5.06
N GLY A 75 1.55 -1.34 5.92
CA GLY A 75 1.71 -1.21 7.36
C GLY A 75 1.22 -2.42 8.11
N ALA A 76 1.43 -2.41 9.42
CA ALA A 76 0.94 -3.46 10.30
C ALA A 76 0.50 -2.84 11.62
N VAL A 77 -0.74 -3.10 11.99
CA VAL A 77 -1.31 -2.69 13.27
C VAL A 77 -1.61 -3.96 14.06
N ILE A 78 -0.93 -4.12 15.19
CA ILE A 78 -1.08 -5.31 16.02
C ILE A 78 -1.78 -4.89 17.31
N ARG A 79 -2.83 -5.63 17.68
CA ARG A 79 -3.64 -5.29 18.86
C ARG A 79 -2.79 -5.27 20.12
N GLY A 80 -2.90 -4.17 20.86
CA GLY A 80 -2.34 -4.04 22.18
C GLY A 80 -3.45 -4.10 23.24
N GLU A 81 -3.18 -3.51 24.41
CA GLU A 81 -4.12 -3.56 25.55
C GLU A 81 -5.14 -2.43 25.52
N THR A 82 -4.98 -1.44 24.65
CA THR A 82 -5.82 -0.24 24.66
C THR A 82 -6.61 -0.09 23.37
N TYR A 83 -7.51 0.87 23.37
CA TYR A 83 -8.35 1.22 22.22
C TYR A 83 -7.55 1.78 21.04
N HIS A 84 -6.26 1.98 21.21
CA HIS A 84 -5.39 2.55 20.17
C HIS A 84 -5.39 1.71 18.86
N PHE A 85 -5.51 0.39 18.99
CA PHE A 85 -5.60 -0.49 17.82
C PHE A 85 -6.76 -0.10 16.91
N GLU A 86 -7.95 0.11 17.49
CA GLU A 86 -9.14 0.48 16.73
C GLU A 86 -9.00 1.85 16.10
N VAL A 87 -8.44 2.81 16.84
CA VAL A 87 -8.22 4.17 16.31
C VAL A 87 -7.31 4.13 15.09
N VAL A 88 -6.16 3.46 15.20
CA VAL A 88 -5.19 3.41 14.10
C VAL A 88 -5.74 2.65 12.91
N SER A 89 -6.38 1.51 13.15
CA SER A 89 -6.95 0.68 12.09
C SER A 89 -8.05 1.42 11.34
N ASP A 90 -8.99 2.00 12.05
CA ASP A 90 -10.14 2.66 11.43
C ASP A 90 -9.77 3.96 10.74
N GLN A 91 -8.95 4.80 11.38
CA GLN A 91 -8.61 6.09 10.82
C GLN A 91 -7.65 6.00 9.64
N SER A 92 -6.71 5.05 9.65
CA SER A 92 -5.83 4.87 8.50
C SER A 92 -6.62 4.37 7.29
N ALA A 93 -7.54 3.43 7.48
CA ALA A 93 -8.41 2.93 6.42
C ALA A 93 -9.30 4.03 5.86
N LEU A 94 -9.92 4.82 6.73
CA LEU A 94 -10.77 5.93 6.32
C LEU A 94 -9.97 6.99 5.55
N GLY A 95 -8.77 7.32 6.02
CA GLY A 95 -7.91 8.28 5.35
C GLY A 95 -7.50 7.84 3.96
N ILE A 96 -7.15 6.57 3.80
CA ILE A 96 -6.83 5.99 2.49
C ILE A 96 -8.03 6.10 1.56
N MET A 97 -9.21 5.77 2.05
CA MET A 97 -10.44 5.84 1.26
C MET A 97 -10.70 7.29 0.78
N ARG A 98 -10.49 8.27 1.65
CA ARG A 98 -10.65 9.67 1.28
C ARG A 98 -9.71 10.10 0.17
N VAL A 99 -8.43 9.74 0.26
CA VAL A 99 -7.45 10.08 -0.77
C VAL A 99 -7.87 9.48 -2.12
N GLN A 100 -8.27 8.22 -2.09
CA GLN A 100 -8.70 7.51 -3.28
C GLN A 100 -9.86 8.20 -3.99
N LEU A 101 -10.87 8.58 -3.23
CA LEU A 101 -12.08 9.22 -3.79
C LEU A 101 -11.85 10.69 -4.14
N ASP A 102 -11.11 11.43 -3.32
CA ASP A 102 -10.87 12.85 -3.55
C ASP A 102 -9.99 13.11 -4.77
N HIS A 103 -9.09 12.20 -5.08
CA HIS A 103 -8.11 12.38 -6.16
C HIS A 103 -8.33 11.44 -7.34
N ASN A 104 -9.32 10.58 -7.26
CA ASN A 104 -9.62 9.59 -8.31
C ASN A 104 -8.39 8.78 -8.70
N ILE A 105 -7.64 8.32 -7.71
CA ILE A 105 -6.46 7.48 -7.87
C ILE A 105 -6.64 6.23 -6.99
N PRO A 106 -6.36 5.03 -7.50
CA PRO A 106 -6.43 3.85 -6.64
C PRO A 106 -5.39 3.94 -5.53
N VAL A 107 -5.81 3.70 -4.30
CA VAL A 107 -4.91 3.61 -3.14
C VAL A 107 -5.19 2.27 -2.47
N ILE A 108 -4.27 1.34 -2.65
CA ILE A 108 -4.44 -0.02 -2.12
C ILE A 108 -4.10 -0.03 -0.64
N ASN A 109 -5.01 -0.54 0.16
CA ASN A 109 -4.81 -0.69 1.60
C ASN A 109 -4.14 -2.03 1.89
N ALA A 110 -2.83 -2.00 2.09
CA ALA A 110 -2.05 -3.15 2.52
C ALA A 110 -1.58 -2.96 3.98
N ILE A 111 -2.39 -2.27 4.78
CA ILE A 111 -2.16 -2.15 6.22
C ILE A 111 -2.86 -3.33 6.87
N ILE A 112 -2.10 -4.33 7.30
CA ILE A 112 -2.68 -5.49 7.96
C ILE A 112 -2.99 -5.17 9.41
N THR A 113 -4.11 -5.71 9.89
CA THR A 113 -4.56 -5.49 11.26
C THR A 113 -4.81 -6.86 11.90
N THR A 114 -4.01 -7.20 12.91
CA THR A 114 -4.06 -8.53 13.52
C THR A 114 -4.04 -8.44 15.03
N ASN A 115 -4.42 -9.54 15.68
CA ASN A 115 -4.43 -9.61 17.14
C ASN A 115 -3.05 -9.98 17.71
N SER A 116 -2.15 -10.51 16.88
CA SER A 116 -0.82 -10.93 17.32
C SER A 116 0.21 -10.76 16.22
N SER A 117 1.48 -10.74 16.59
CA SER A 117 2.59 -10.72 15.65
C SER A 117 2.62 -11.98 14.79
N GLU A 118 2.28 -13.13 15.36
CA GLU A 118 2.23 -14.39 14.61
C GLU A 118 1.22 -14.33 13.48
N GLU A 119 0.03 -13.77 13.76
CA GLU A 119 -0.99 -13.60 12.73
C GLU A 119 -0.51 -12.65 11.63
N ALA A 120 0.22 -11.61 12.01
CA ALA A 120 0.78 -10.65 11.06
C ALA A 120 1.78 -11.32 10.13
N TYR A 121 2.76 -12.03 10.69
CA TYR A 121 3.76 -12.73 9.88
C TYR A 121 3.15 -13.78 8.96
N ALA A 122 2.12 -14.47 9.43
CA ALA A 122 1.44 -15.49 8.63
C ALA A 122 0.76 -14.90 7.38
N ARG A 123 0.52 -13.58 7.35
CA ARG A 123 -0.22 -12.92 6.28
C ARG A 123 0.65 -12.09 5.34
N THR A 124 1.95 -11.93 5.62
CA THR A 124 2.79 -11.00 4.86
C THR A 124 2.89 -11.36 3.39
N LYS A 125 3.07 -12.63 3.07
CA LYS A 125 3.21 -13.05 1.66
C LYS A 125 1.92 -12.86 0.90
N MET A 126 0.83 -13.41 1.41
CA MET A 126 -0.47 -13.33 0.75
C MET A 126 -0.91 -11.88 0.55
N LYS A 127 -0.83 -11.06 1.59
CA LYS A 127 -1.27 -9.66 1.52
C LYS A 127 -0.35 -8.80 0.67
N GLY A 128 0.95 -9.04 0.73
CA GLY A 128 1.90 -8.32 -0.11
C GLY A 128 1.68 -8.58 -1.59
N GLU A 129 1.53 -9.85 -1.95
CA GLU A 129 1.28 -10.24 -3.34
C GLU A 129 -0.09 -9.78 -3.82
N GLU A 130 -1.11 -9.90 -2.97
CA GLU A 130 -2.45 -9.42 -3.27
C GLU A 130 -2.47 -7.92 -3.52
N ALA A 131 -1.77 -7.15 -2.69
CA ALA A 131 -1.69 -5.70 -2.84
C ALA A 131 -1.09 -5.33 -4.20
N ALA A 132 -0.04 -6.01 -4.61
CA ALA A 132 0.58 -5.77 -5.92
C ALA A 132 -0.39 -6.06 -7.07
N LEU A 133 -1.07 -7.19 -7.02
CA LEU A 133 -2.03 -7.58 -8.05
C LEU A 133 -3.21 -6.62 -8.11
N ASN A 134 -3.74 -6.23 -6.96
CA ASN A 134 -4.85 -5.27 -6.90
C ASN A 134 -4.44 -3.89 -7.41
N ALA A 135 -3.20 -3.47 -7.12
CA ALA A 135 -2.67 -2.20 -7.60
C ALA A 135 -2.64 -2.17 -9.13
N ILE A 136 -2.13 -3.23 -9.74
CA ILE A 136 -2.07 -3.35 -11.19
C ILE A 136 -3.48 -3.35 -11.78
N GLU A 137 -4.37 -4.18 -11.24
CA GLU A 137 -5.74 -4.29 -11.73
C GLU A 137 -6.46 -2.94 -11.70
N MET A 138 -6.40 -2.25 -10.56
CA MET A 138 -7.12 -0.99 -10.41
C MET A 138 -6.51 0.14 -11.25
N ALA A 139 -5.19 0.19 -11.36
CA ALA A 139 -4.53 1.19 -12.19
C ALA A 139 -4.93 1.03 -13.67
N VAL A 140 -4.89 -0.21 -14.16
CA VAL A 140 -5.28 -0.50 -15.54
C VAL A 140 -6.75 -0.20 -15.78
N LEU A 141 -7.60 -0.57 -14.83
CA LEU A 141 -9.05 -0.31 -14.93
C LEU A 141 -9.34 1.18 -15.05
N ILE A 142 -8.76 1.99 -14.16
CA ILE A 142 -9.00 3.45 -14.18
C ILE A 142 -8.47 4.07 -15.47
N LYS A 143 -7.31 3.64 -15.96
CA LYS A 143 -6.75 4.15 -17.22
C LYS A 143 -7.61 3.80 -18.44
N SER A 144 -8.40 2.75 -18.36
CA SER A 144 -9.23 2.29 -19.47
C SER A 144 -10.57 3.03 -19.62
N LEU A 145 -10.90 3.86 -18.63
CA LEU A 145 -12.19 4.59 -18.64
C LEU A 145 -12.11 5.98 -19.33
#